data_b1aaf145f61ca15bfc1e938afeab990e
#
_entry.id   b1aaf145f61ca15bfc1e938afeab990e
#
_cell.length_a   1.000
_cell.length_b   1.000
_cell.length_c   1.000
_cell.angle_alpha   90.00
_cell.angle_beta   90.00
_cell.angle_gamma   90.00
#
_symmetry.space_group_name_H-M   'P 1'
#
loop_
_entity.id
_entity.type
_entity.pdbx_description
1 polymer ?
#
loop_
_entity_poly.entity_id
_entity_poly.type
_entity_poly.pdbx_seq_one_letter_code
_entity_poly.pdbx_strand_id
1 'polypeptide(L)'
;MPKPPKARTIDATKKAGEAPGNELFEHAIAQLQIDGGMGRVLLNGLLARAGVEASAVTPADLLPLVSEVERRLESVVKPNYAKAAAARLRRFLESQ
;
A
#
# COMPACT_ATOMS: atom_id res chain seq x y z
N MET A 1 7.42 1.02 -33.63
CA MET A 1 7.27 1.20 -33.08
C MET A 1 7.09 1.19 -32.08
N PRO A 2 7.09 1.01 -31.60
CA PRO A 2 6.47 0.93 -30.56
C PRO A 2 6.50 1.80 -29.68
N LYS A 3 6.11 2.24 -29.42
CA LYS A 3 6.00 2.99 -28.74
C LYS A 3 5.42 2.94 -27.51
N PRO A 4 4.64 2.42 -27.05
CA PRO A 4 4.02 2.20 -25.79
C PRO A 4 4.96 2.32 -24.62
N PRO A 5 6.15 1.84 -24.69
CA PRO A 5 7.08 1.98 -23.58
C PRO A 5 7.22 3.40 -23.12
N LYS A 6 7.04 4.30 -24.01
CA LYS A 6 7.14 5.68 -23.65
C LYS A 6 6.13 6.08 -22.63
N ALA A 7 4.93 5.59 -22.77
CA ALA A 7 3.89 5.91 -21.82
C ALA A 7 4.29 5.44 -20.43
N ARG A 8 4.88 4.27 -20.36
CA ARG A 8 5.31 3.78 -19.08
C ARG A 8 6.42 4.61 -18.49
N THR A 9 7.29 5.09 -19.35
CA THR A 9 8.34 5.96 -18.87
C THR A 9 7.77 7.19 -18.21
N ILE A 10 6.72 7.74 -18.78
CA ILE A 10 6.08 8.89 -18.20
C ILE A 10 5.53 8.54 -16.82
N ASP A 11 4.92 7.37 -16.69
CA ASP A 11 4.41 6.95 -15.43
C ASP A 11 5.52 6.83 -14.40
N ALA A 12 6.68 6.40 -14.83
CA ALA A 12 7.78 6.23 -13.91
C ALA A 12 8.25 7.54 -13.30
N THR A 13 7.93 8.67 -13.94
CA THR A 13 8.33 9.96 -13.40
C THR A 13 7.38 10.47 -12.34
N LYS A 14 6.28 9.76 -12.10
CA LYS A 14 5.36 10.17 -11.06
C LYS A 14 5.95 9.90 -9.70
N LYS A 15 5.31 10.48 -8.69
CA LYS A 15 5.75 10.28 -7.33
C LYS A 15 5.78 8.79 -6.99
N ALA A 16 6.84 8.38 -6.33
CA ALA A 16 6.98 6.98 -5.97
C ALA A 16 5.81 6.47 -5.15
N GLY A 17 5.25 7.35 -4.28
CA GLY A 17 4.14 6.94 -3.44
C GLY A 17 2.85 6.66 -4.18
N GLU A 18 2.80 7.02 -5.48
CA GLU A 18 1.62 6.78 -6.29
C GLU A 18 1.78 5.62 -7.25
N ALA A 19 2.89 4.89 -7.16
CA ALA A 19 3.14 3.78 -8.06
C ALA A 19 2.09 2.68 -7.86
N PRO A 20 1.65 2.05 -8.96
CA PRO A 20 0.69 0.97 -8.82
C PRO A 20 1.35 -0.29 -8.28
N GLY A 21 0.54 -1.13 -7.66
CA GLY A 21 1.01 -2.41 -7.16
C GLY A 21 0.25 -3.54 -7.83
N ASN A 22 0.49 -4.76 -7.36
CA ASN A 22 -0.25 -5.90 -7.87
C ASN A 22 -1.65 -5.90 -7.25
N GLU A 23 -2.44 -6.92 -7.59
CA GLU A 23 -3.82 -7.00 -7.15
C GLU A 23 -3.93 -7.04 -5.63
N LEU A 24 -3.05 -7.79 -4.98
CA LEU A 24 -3.05 -7.85 -3.53
C LEU A 24 -2.82 -6.48 -2.92
N PHE A 25 -1.88 -5.73 -3.47
CA PHE A 25 -1.57 -4.41 -2.98
C PHE A 25 -2.79 -3.49 -3.09
N GLU A 26 -3.47 -3.54 -4.23
CA GLU A 26 -4.64 -2.69 -4.44
C GLU A 26 -5.76 -3.06 -3.46
N HIS A 27 -5.96 -4.34 -3.22
CA HIS A 27 -6.96 -4.78 -2.27
C HIS A 27 -6.59 -4.40 -0.83
N ALA A 28 -5.31 -4.45 -0.52
CA ALA A 28 -4.84 -4.05 0.81
C ALA A 28 -5.13 -2.58 1.05
N ILE A 29 -4.90 -1.75 0.04
CA ILE A 29 -5.21 -0.32 0.16
C ILE A 29 -6.70 -0.14 0.45
N ALA A 30 -7.54 -0.90 -0.23
CA ALA A 30 -8.98 -0.79 -0.04
C ALA A 30 -9.40 -1.11 1.39
N GLN A 31 -8.67 -2.01 2.07
CA GLN A 31 -8.99 -2.36 3.44
C GLN A 31 -8.79 -1.18 4.39
N LEU A 32 -7.92 -0.25 4.04
CA LEU A 32 -7.64 0.89 4.89
C LEU A 32 -8.74 1.94 4.83
N GLN A 33 -9.47 2.00 3.73
CA GLN A 33 -10.60 2.90 3.54
C GLN A 33 -10.24 4.36 3.82
N ILE A 34 -9.11 4.77 3.25
CA ILE A 34 -8.64 6.15 3.38
C ILE A 34 -8.72 6.82 2.02
N ASP A 35 -9.29 8.02 2.01
CA ASP A 35 -9.47 8.77 0.78
C ASP A 35 -8.19 9.41 0.30
N GLY A 36 -8.21 9.83 -0.97
CA GLY A 36 -7.18 10.71 -1.50
C GLY A 36 -5.84 10.06 -1.79
N GLY A 37 -5.79 8.75 -1.90
CA GLY A 37 -4.55 8.08 -2.23
C GLY A 37 -3.58 7.95 -1.06
N MET A 38 -3.99 8.38 0.11
CA MET A 38 -3.13 8.33 1.29
C MET A 38 -2.71 6.90 1.63
N GLY A 39 -3.65 5.95 1.49
CA GLY A 39 -3.33 4.57 1.78
C GLY A 39 -2.25 4.03 0.86
N ARG A 40 -2.32 4.41 -0.41
CA ARG A 40 -1.32 3.97 -1.38
C ARG A 40 0.05 4.54 -1.04
N VAL A 41 0.11 5.82 -0.73
CA VAL A 41 1.37 6.46 -0.37
C VAL A 41 1.96 5.82 0.86
N LEU A 42 1.12 5.56 1.85
CA LEU A 42 1.58 4.98 3.10
C LEU A 42 2.15 3.58 2.87
N LEU A 43 1.43 2.72 2.16
CA LEU A 43 1.90 1.36 1.93
C LEU A 43 3.15 1.34 1.04
N ASN A 44 3.18 2.17 0.00
CA ASN A 44 4.37 2.24 -0.84
C ASN A 44 5.59 2.66 -0.03
N GLY A 45 5.41 3.61 0.88
CA GLY A 45 6.53 4.04 1.72
C GLY A 45 7.04 2.93 2.61
N LEU A 46 6.13 2.16 3.20
CA LEU A 46 6.54 1.06 4.06
C LEU A 46 7.23 -0.05 3.27
N LEU A 47 6.69 -0.38 2.10
CA LEU A 47 7.29 -1.42 1.27
C LEU A 47 8.67 -0.99 0.78
N ALA A 48 8.83 0.27 0.42
CA ALA A 48 10.12 0.76 -0.04
C ALA A 48 11.17 0.61 1.06
N ARG A 49 10.79 0.91 2.30
CA ARG A 49 11.72 0.77 3.41
C ARG A 49 12.06 -0.69 3.69
N ALA A 50 11.14 -1.58 3.40
CA ALA A 50 11.37 -3.01 3.59
C ALA A 50 12.05 -3.66 2.40
N GLY A 51 12.25 -2.90 1.32
CA GLY A 51 12.87 -3.45 0.13
C GLY A 51 11.96 -4.34 -0.68
N VAL A 52 10.64 -4.14 -0.57
CA VAL A 52 9.66 -4.96 -1.26
C VAL A 52 8.97 -4.12 -2.32
N GLU A 53 8.80 -4.69 -3.51
CA GLU A 53 8.13 -4.00 -4.60
C GLU A 53 6.62 -4.25 -4.53
N ALA A 54 5.85 -3.18 -4.66
CA ALA A 54 4.40 -3.29 -4.60
C ALA A 54 3.84 -4.19 -5.70
N SER A 55 4.52 -4.28 -6.83
CA SER A 55 4.07 -5.12 -7.94
C SER A 55 4.28 -6.60 -7.67
N ALA A 56 5.04 -6.95 -6.64
CA ALA A 56 5.35 -8.34 -6.33
C ALA A 56 5.07 -8.67 -4.87
N VAL A 57 4.34 -7.81 -4.16
CA VAL A 57 4.12 -7.99 -2.73
C VAL A 57 3.22 -9.20 -2.48
N THR A 58 3.51 -9.91 -1.39
CA THR A 58 2.73 -11.09 -0.98
C THR A 58 2.12 -10.83 0.40
N PRO A 59 1.15 -11.65 0.82
CA PRO A 59 0.60 -11.49 2.17
C PRO A 59 1.68 -11.60 3.25
N ALA A 60 2.65 -12.50 3.04
CA ALA A 60 3.73 -12.66 4.00
C ALA A 60 4.58 -11.40 4.12
N ASP A 61 4.67 -10.64 3.04
CA ASP A 61 5.40 -9.37 3.07
C ASP A 61 4.66 -8.32 3.88
N LEU A 62 3.34 -8.30 3.78
CA LEU A 62 2.54 -7.25 4.41
C LEU A 62 2.20 -7.54 5.87
N LEU A 63 2.00 -8.81 6.22
CA LEU A 63 1.60 -9.14 7.58
C LEU A 63 2.52 -8.55 8.65
N PRO A 64 3.85 -8.66 8.51
CA PRO A 64 4.72 -8.06 9.52
C PRO A 64 4.65 -6.54 9.57
N LEU A 65 4.10 -5.92 8.53
CA LEU A 65 4.04 -4.47 8.47
C LEU A 65 2.73 -3.89 9.01
N VAL A 66 1.78 -4.75 9.39
CA VAL A 66 0.47 -4.27 9.80
C VAL A 66 0.56 -3.34 11.01
N SER A 67 1.39 -3.67 11.99
CA SER A 67 1.51 -2.80 13.16
C SER A 67 2.15 -1.47 12.80
N GLU A 68 3.04 -1.47 11.83
CA GLU A 68 3.63 -0.22 11.35
C GLU A 68 2.59 0.61 10.62
N VAL A 69 1.72 -0.06 9.85
CA VAL A 69 0.62 0.63 9.18
C VAL A 69 -0.26 1.33 10.22
N GLU A 70 -0.59 0.62 11.28
CA GLU A 70 -1.44 1.19 12.33
C GLU A 70 -0.77 2.41 12.93
N ARG A 71 0.51 2.32 13.24
CA ARG A 71 1.22 3.43 13.84
C ARG A 71 1.22 4.64 12.93
N ARG A 72 1.44 4.44 11.65
CA ARG A 72 1.45 5.55 10.72
C ARG A 72 0.07 6.14 10.52
N LEU A 73 -0.95 5.29 10.55
CA LEU A 73 -2.31 5.79 10.42
C LEU A 73 -2.68 6.68 11.59
N GLU A 74 -2.14 6.43 12.75
CA GLU A 74 -2.45 7.24 13.93
C GLU A 74 -2.02 8.69 13.77
N SER A 75 -1.14 8.96 12.81
CA SER A 75 -0.72 10.33 12.53
C SER A 75 -1.71 11.07 11.65
N VAL A 76 -2.59 10.37 10.96
CA VAL A 76 -3.49 11.01 9.98
C VAL A 76 -4.95 10.76 10.28
N VAL A 77 -5.28 9.76 11.08
CA VAL A 77 -6.66 9.48 11.47
C VAL A 77 -6.69 9.21 12.96
N LYS A 78 -7.89 9.17 13.52
CA LYS A 78 -8.03 8.91 14.95
C LYS A 78 -7.53 7.51 15.30
N PRO A 79 -7.01 7.33 16.51
CA PRO A 79 -6.47 6.01 16.90
C PRO A 79 -7.48 4.88 16.75
N ASN A 80 -8.75 5.12 17.06
CA ASN A 80 -9.77 4.08 16.90
C ASN A 80 -9.90 3.66 15.45
N TYR A 81 -9.87 4.64 14.55
CA TYR A 81 -9.98 4.36 13.13
C TYR A 81 -8.76 3.62 12.64
N ALA A 82 -7.58 4.05 13.09
CA ALA A 82 -6.33 3.39 12.70
C ALA A 82 -6.33 1.93 13.14
N LYS A 83 -6.79 1.67 14.35
CA LYS A 83 -6.84 0.31 14.88
C LYS A 83 -7.81 -0.55 14.07
N ALA A 84 -8.97 0.00 13.74
CA ALA A 84 -9.96 -0.74 12.96
C ALA A 84 -9.45 -1.03 11.56
N ALA A 85 -8.77 -0.07 10.94
CA ALA A 85 -8.22 -0.26 9.61
C ALA A 85 -7.14 -1.33 9.62
N ALA A 86 -6.26 -1.29 10.61
CA ALA A 86 -5.21 -2.30 10.73
C ALA A 86 -5.80 -3.68 10.94
N ALA A 87 -6.86 -3.78 11.72
CA ALA A 87 -7.50 -5.06 11.96
C ALA A 87 -8.14 -5.61 10.68
N ARG A 88 -8.76 -4.73 9.89
CA ARG A 88 -9.33 -5.15 8.60
C ARG A 88 -8.23 -5.66 7.68
N LEU A 89 -7.13 -4.93 7.63
CA LEU A 89 -6.02 -5.31 6.77
C LEU A 89 -5.46 -6.65 7.19
N ARG A 90 -5.23 -6.83 8.50
CA ARG A 90 -4.68 -8.09 8.99
C ARG A 90 -5.60 -9.25 8.64
N ARG A 91 -6.90 -9.08 8.85
CA ARG A 91 -7.85 -10.14 8.56
C ARG A 91 -7.86 -10.48 7.08
N PHE A 92 -7.79 -9.46 6.24
CA PHE A 92 -7.73 -9.67 4.81
C PHE A 92 -6.48 -10.48 4.43
N LEU A 93 -5.33 -10.10 4.98
CA LEU A 93 -4.09 -10.77 4.65
C LEU A 93 -4.06 -12.21 5.13
N GLU A 94 -4.64 -12.45 6.30
CA GLU A 94 -4.65 -13.79 6.85
C GLU A 94 -5.58 -14.72 6.09
N SER A 95 -6.52 -14.18 5.35
CA SER A 95 -7.44 -14.99 4.55
C SER A 95 -6.89 -15.31 3.18
N GLN A 96 -5.74 -14.77 2.82
CA GLN A 96 -5.11 -15.08 1.54
C GLN A 96 -4.29 -16.37 1.62
#